data_19841701bf6af012a78e2558358ce589
#
_entry.id   19841701bf6af012a78e2558358ce589
#
_cell.length_a   1.000
_cell.length_b   1.000
_cell.length_c   1.000
_cell.angle_alpha   90.00
_cell.angle_beta   90.00
_cell.angle_gamma   90.00
#
_symmetry.space_group_name_H-M   'P 1'
#
loop_
_entity.id
_entity.type
_entity.pdbx_description
1 polymer ?
#
loop_
_entity_poly.entity_id
_entity_poly.type
_entity_poly.pdbx_seq_one_letter_code
_entity_poly.pdbx_strand_id
1 'polypeptide(L)'
;MFKKLFFASFIFTSILNSQEPNLLGSLLYMEVEADVETEPVFAGDDAADDMCVLENLINPEKSLIVSSDKKFGIIVYDLEGNKLYDYEVGRINNVDIIPSKSSQDKYLVAGTNRTYNSIDLYIFNSKGELENNIVREVVPSLKDVYGITF
;
A
#
# COMPACT_ATOMS: atom_id res chain seq x y z
N MET A 1 -34.93 2.08 58.94
CA MET A 1 -35.43 2.32 57.57
C MET A 1 -34.42 3.00 56.67
N PHE A 2 -33.18 3.20 57.11
CA PHE A 2 -32.11 3.88 56.33
C PHE A 2 -31.12 2.93 55.63
N LYS A 3 -31.15 1.62 55.91
CA LYS A 3 -30.21 0.68 55.30
C LYS A 3 -30.56 0.20 53.86
N LYS A 4 -31.83 0.37 53.46
CA LYS A 4 -32.26 -0.09 52.12
C LYS A 4 -31.99 0.94 50.99
N LEU A 5 -31.83 2.22 51.30
CA LEU A 5 -31.60 3.27 50.31
C LEU A 5 -30.14 3.31 49.87
N PHE A 6 -29.22 2.92 50.75
CA PHE A 6 -27.78 2.94 50.46
C PHE A 6 -27.35 1.80 49.56
N PHE A 7 -28.06 0.66 49.59
CA PHE A 7 -27.73 -0.50 48.74
C PHE A 7 -28.24 -0.35 47.30
N ALA A 8 -29.34 0.36 47.10
CA ALA A 8 -29.88 0.63 45.78
C ALA A 8 -29.03 1.66 45.00
N SER A 9 -28.45 2.63 45.71
CA SER A 9 -27.57 3.64 45.10
C SER A 9 -26.21 3.03 44.63
N PHE A 10 -25.70 2.04 45.35
CA PHE A 10 -24.44 1.39 45.02
C PHE A 10 -24.54 0.42 43.82
N ILE A 11 -25.71 -0.20 43.67
CA ILE A 11 -25.99 -1.10 42.53
C ILE A 11 -26.22 -0.27 41.27
N PHE A 12 -26.83 0.91 41.36
CA PHE A 12 -27.07 1.77 40.23
C PHE A 12 -25.78 2.43 39.67
N THR A 13 -24.84 2.81 40.54
CA THR A 13 -23.54 3.34 40.12
C THR A 13 -22.62 2.29 39.54
N SER A 14 -22.71 1.02 39.96
CA SER A 14 -21.93 -0.06 39.39
C SER A 14 -22.43 -0.51 38.00
N ILE A 15 -23.72 -0.39 37.74
CA ILE A 15 -24.31 -0.70 36.41
C ILE A 15 -24.02 0.40 35.41
N LEU A 16 -24.00 1.67 35.82
CA LEU A 16 -23.61 2.77 34.93
C LEU A 16 -22.13 2.78 34.58
N ASN A 17 -21.25 2.35 35.48
CA ASN A 17 -19.82 2.31 35.24
C ASN A 17 -19.38 1.12 34.39
N SER A 18 -20.19 0.09 34.21
CA SER A 18 -19.81 -1.09 33.42
C SER A 18 -20.22 -1.02 31.94
N GLN A 19 -21.00 -0.03 31.54
CA GLN A 19 -21.52 0.08 30.16
C GLN A 19 -20.87 1.19 29.31
N GLU A 20 -20.21 2.17 29.93
CA GLU A 20 -19.68 3.32 29.17
C GLU A 20 -18.39 3.03 28.33
N PRO A 21 -17.46 2.17 28.71
CA PRO A 21 -16.28 1.95 27.90
C PRO A 21 -16.56 1.22 26.58
N ASN A 22 -17.63 0.43 26.51
CA ASN A 22 -17.91 -0.39 25.34
C ASN A 22 -18.72 0.33 24.25
N LEU A 23 -19.52 1.33 24.61
CA LEU A 23 -20.32 2.05 23.62
C LEU A 23 -19.48 3.04 22.80
N LEU A 24 -18.54 3.71 23.45
CA LEU A 24 -17.62 4.64 22.75
C LEU A 24 -16.57 3.89 21.93
N GLY A 25 -16.11 2.73 22.40
CA GLY A 25 -15.22 1.85 21.68
C GLY A 25 -15.85 1.29 20.39
N SER A 26 -17.09 0.84 20.44
CA SER A 26 -17.80 0.28 19.28
C SER A 26 -18.16 1.30 18.19
N LEU A 27 -18.21 2.58 18.54
CA LEU A 27 -18.45 3.67 17.57
C LEU A 27 -17.19 4.15 16.87
N LEU A 28 -16.00 3.77 17.36
CA LEU A 28 -14.70 4.19 16.80
C LEU A 28 -14.04 3.13 15.92
N TYR A 29 -14.56 1.91 15.90
CA TYR A 29 -14.03 0.82 15.08
C TYR A 29 -15.09 0.36 14.09
N MET A 30 -14.76 0.52 12.81
CA MET A 30 -15.48 -0.13 11.71
C MET A 30 -14.57 -1.22 11.18
N GLU A 31 -14.98 -2.47 11.32
CA GLU A 31 -14.32 -3.60 10.71
C GLU A 31 -14.67 -3.60 9.22
N VAL A 32 -13.65 -3.59 8.38
CA VAL A 32 -13.79 -3.62 6.93
C VAL A 32 -13.04 -4.85 6.44
N GLU A 33 -13.74 -5.73 5.75
CA GLU A 33 -13.12 -6.84 5.04
C GLU A 33 -12.64 -6.39 3.66
N ALA A 34 -11.54 -6.96 3.17
CA ALA A 34 -11.09 -6.71 1.82
C ALA A 34 -11.99 -7.42 0.81
N ASP A 35 -12.43 -6.72 -0.21
CA ASP A 35 -13.21 -7.33 -1.31
C ASP A 35 -12.30 -8.17 -2.23
N VAL A 36 -11.03 -7.76 -2.37
CA VAL A 36 -10.02 -8.42 -3.21
C VAL A 36 -8.67 -8.38 -2.50
N GLU A 37 -7.92 -9.47 -2.60
CA GLU A 37 -6.52 -9.56 -2.21
C GLU A 37 -5.66 -9.93 -3.42
N THR A 38 -4.46 -9.35 -3.52
CA THR A 38 -3.51 -9.73 -4.58
C THR A 38 -2.91 -11.10 -4.30
N GLU A 39 -2.45 -11.77 -5.36
CA GLU A 39 -1.55 -12.91 -5.19
C GLU A 39 -0.34 -12.49 -4.34
N PRO A 40 0.13 -13.38 -3.42
CA PRO A 40 1.24 -13.04 -2.54
C PRO A 40 2.53 -12.82 -3.32
N VAL A 41 3.39 -11.94 -2.79
CA VAL A 41 4.73 -11.75 -3.32
C VAL A 41 5.58 -13.01 -3.17
N PHE A 42 6.45 -13.28 -4.13
CA PHE A 42 7.25 -14.51 -4.17
C PHE A 42 8.20 -14.63 -2.97
N ALA A 43 8.80 -13.53 -2.56
CA ALA A 43 9.82 -13.56 -1.50
C ALA A 43 9.27 -13.85 -0.10
N GLY A 44 7.94 -13.76 0.09
CA GLY A 44 7.28 -13.99 1.37
C GLY A 44 7.78 -13.08 2.50
N ASP A 45 7.30 -13.32 3.72
CA ASP A 45 7.71 -12.57 4.90
C ASP A 45 7.40 -11.06 4.70
N ASP A 46 8.13 -10.13 5.29
CA ASP A 46 7.98 -8.68 5.13
C ASP A 46 8.59 -8.19 3.80
N ALA A 47 8.05 -8.61 2.66
CA ALA A 47 8.57 -8.27 1.33
C ALA A 47 7.72 -7.27 0.55
N ALA A 48 6.39 -7.41 0.56
CA ALA A 48 5.48 -6.40 0.02
C ALA A 48 5.55 -5.13 0.88
N ASP A 49 5.70 -3.95 0.25
CA ASP A 49 5.92 -2.71 1.00
C ASP A 49 5.01 -1.57 0.55
N ASP A 50 5.02 -1.24 -0.72
CA ASP A 50 4.32 -0.07 -1.24
C ASP A 50 3.66 -0.35 -2.59
N MET A 51 2.70 0.50 -2.97
CA MET A 51 2.03 0.35 -4.24
C MET A 51 1.54 1.69 -4.79
N CYS A 52 1.40 1.76 -6.11
CA CYS A 52 0.75 2.85 -6.82
C CYS A 52 -0.20 2.31 -7.90
N VAL A 53 -1.10 3.16 -8.38
CA VAL A 53 -2.10 2.76 -9.38
C VAL A 53 -1.73 3.31 -10.74
N LEU A 54 -1.55 2.43 -11.72
CA LEU A 54 -1.48 2.76 -13.13
C LEU A 54 -2.91 2.95 -13.65
N GLU A 55 -3.39 4.17 -13.59
CA GLU A 55 -4.79 4.50 -13.91
C GLU A 55 -5.04 4.49 -15.41
N ASN A 56 -5.97 3.67 -15.88
CA ASN A 56 -6.44 3.70 -17.25
C ASN A 56 -7.62 4.65 -17.39
N LEU A 57 -7.36 5.89 -17.84
CA LEU A 57 -8.38 6.95 -17.94
C LEU A 57 -9.48 6.65 -18.96
N ILE A 58 -9.22 5.78 -19.94
CA ILE A 58 -10.20 5.41 -20.98
C ILE A 58 -11.12 4.28 -20.50
N ASN A 59 -10.53 3.31 -19.80
CA ASN A 59 -11.24 2.18 -19.25
C ASN A 59 -10.72 1.89 -17.83
N PRO A 60 -11.31 2.51 -16.80
CA PRO A 60 -10.83 2.39 -15.42
C PRO A 60 -10.76 0.94 -14.89
N GLU A 61 -11.61 0.05 -15.42
CA GLU A 61 -11.58 -1.40 -15.08
C GLU A 61 -10.30 -2.10 -15.55
N LYS A 62 -9.51 -1.46 -16.43
CA LYS A 62 -8.20 -1.92 -16.89
C LYS A 62 -7.03 -1.21 -16.23
N SER A 63 -7.29 -0.49 -15.16
CA SER A 63 -6.23 0.04 -14.32
C SER A 63 -5.46 -1.10 -13.67
N LEU A 64 -4.19 -0.85 -13.33
CA LEU A 64 -3.31 -1.86 -12.78
C LEU A 64 -2.71 -1.37 -11.45
N ILE A 65 -2.31 -2.30 -10.61
CA ILE A 65 -1.57 -2.04 -9.38
C ILE A 65 -0.10 -2.34 -9.66
N VAL A 66 0.77 -1.35 -9.42
CA VAL A 66 2.22 -1.50 -9.49
C VAL A 66 2.74 -1.52 -8.05
N SER A 67 3.25 -2.65 -7.61
CA SER A 67 3.67 -2.88 -6.23
C SER A 67 5.17 -3.11 -6.13
N SER A 68 5.76 -2.70 -5.01
CA SER A 68 7.14 -2.99 -4.67
C SER A 68 7.27 -4.27 -3.87
N ASP A 69 8.27 -5.09 -4.23
CA ASP A 69 8.82 -6.16 -3.40
C ASP A 69 10.25 -5.78 -3.00
N LYS A 70 10.45 -5.48 -1.71
CA LYS A 70 11.74 -5.02 -1.19
C LYS A 70 12.82 -6.11 -1.12
N LYS A 71 12.55 -7.29 -1.64
CA LYS A 71 13.52 -8.38 -1.80
C LYS A 71 13.77 -8.75 -3.27
N PHE A 72 12.87 -8.33 -4.19
CA PHE A 72 12.87 -8.77 -5.57
C PHE A 72 12.83 -7.59 -6.57
N GLY A 73 11.78 -6.74 -6.50
CA GLY A 73 11.64 -5.70 -7.50
C GLY A 73 10.25 -5.08 -7.60
N ILE A 74 9.68 -5.11 -8.79
CA ILE A 74 8.35 -4.57 -9.07
C ILE A 74 7.43 -5.69 -9.54
N ILE A 75 6.22 -5.71 -9.03
CA ILE A 75 5.16 -6.65 -9.43
C ILE A 75 3.96 -5.85 -9.92
N VAL A 76 3.33 -6.30 -10.99
CA VAL A 76 2.14 -5.68 -11.57
C VAL A 76 0.97 -6.65 -11.45
N TYR A 77 -0.14 -6.16 -10.92
CA TYR A 77 -1.40 -6.90 -10.76
C TYR A 77 -2.54 -6.21 -11.50
N ASP A 78 -3.56 -6.98 -11.88
CA ASP A 78 -4.86 -6.43 -12.24
C ASP A 78 -5.69 -6.04 -11.01
N LEU A 79 -6.88 -5.48 -11.22
CA LEU A 79 -7.76 -5.08 -10.11
C LEU A 79 -8.45 -6.26 -9.44
N GLU A 80 -8.41 -7.44 -10.03
CA GLU A 80 -8.89 -8.71 -9.46
C GLU A 80 -7.81 -9.35 -8.57
N GLY A 81 -6.60 -8.77 -8.51
CA GLY A 81 -5.50 -9.23 -7.69
C GLY A 81 -4.59 -10.28 -8.35
N ASN A 82 -4.84 -10.61 -9.62
CA ASN A 82 -4.00 -11.57 -10.34
C ASN A 82 -2.67 -10.92 -10.75
N LYS A 83 -1.57 -11.62 -10.54
CA LYS A 83 -0.24 -11.19 -10.97
C LYS A 83 -0.11 -11.28 -12.49
N LEU A 84 0.16 -10.15 -13.14
CA LEU A 84 0.38 -10.06 -14.58
C LEU A 84 1.85 -10.15 -14.95
N TYR A 85 2.69 -9.42 -14.22
CA TYR A 85 4.13 -9.34 -14.47
C TYR A 85 4.91 -9.27 -13.17
N ASP A 86 6.16 -9.73 -13.23
CA ASP A 86 7.18 -9.51 -12.20
C ASP A 86 8.51 -9.10 -12.85
N TYR A 87 9.20 -8.13 -12.24
CA TYR A 87 10.43 -7.55 -12.76
C TYR A 87 11.50 -7.55 -11.69
N GLU A 88 12.52 -8.37 -11.88
CA GLU A 88 13.68 -8.43 -11.00
C GLU A 88 14.62 -7.25 -11.27
N VAL A 89 14.35 -6.12 -10.64
CA VAL A 89 15.09 -4.87 -10.84
C VAL A 89 15.90 -4.44 -9.62
N GLY A 90 15.90 -5.27 -8.58
CA GLY A 90 16.58 -5.03 -7.30
C GLY A 90 15.57 -4.76 -6.18
N ARG A 91 16.07 -4.50 -4.99
CA ARG A 91 15.29 -4.34 -3.75
C ARG A 91 14.56 -2.99 -3.75
N ILE A 92 13.36 -2.96 -4.32
CA ILE A 92 12.54 -1.75 -4.39
C ILE A 92 11.76 -1.58 -3.09
N ASN A 93 11.93 -0.43 -2.42
CA ASN A 93 11.22 -0.14 -1.18
C ASN A 93 9.90 0.58 -1.46
N ASN A 94 9.93 1.76 -2.06
CA ASN A 94 8.73 2.52 -2.39
C ASN A 94 8.64 2.78 -3.90
N VAL A 95 7.41 2.97 -4.36
CA VAL A 95 7.09 3.31 -5.75
C VAL A 95 6.07 4.44 -5.81
N ASP A 96 6.20 5.31 -6.82
CA ASP A 96 5.17 6.28 -7.17
C ASP A 96 5.09 6.42 -8.70
N ILE A 97 3.96 6.88 -9.23
CA ILE A 97 3.67 6.87 -10.66
C ILE A 97 3.02 8.16 -11.12
N ILE A 98 3.44 8.63 -12.29
CA ILE A 98 2.71 9.66 -13.02
C ILE A 98 2.50 9.26 -14.49
N PRO A 99 1.37 9.65 -15.11
CA PRO A 99 1.19 9.49 -16.53
C PRO A 99 2.20 10.34 -17.31
N SER A 100 2.70 9.82 -18.41
CA SER A 100 3.62 10.55 -19.28
C SER A 100 2.90 11.71 -19.99
N LYS A 101 3.48 12.90 -19.93
CA LYS A 101 2.98 14.07 -20.69
C LYS A 101 3.18 13.93 -22.20
N SER A 102 4.09 13.07 -22.64
CA SER A 102 4.46 12.91 -24.05
C SER A 102 3.72 11.77 -24.76
N SER A 103 3.06 10.89 -24.01
CA SER A 103 2.34 9.74 -24.58
C SER A 103 1.24 9.30 -23.62
N GLN A 104 0.02 9.14 -24.13
CA GLN A 104 -1.14 8.70 -23.36
C GLN A 104 -1.08 7.21 -22.96
N ASP A 105 -0.15 6.44 -23.54
CA ASP A 105 0.03 5.01 -23.29
C ASP A 105 1.26 4.71 -22.44
N LYS A 106 1.89 5.74 -21.85
CA LYS A 106 3.10 5.59 -21.06
C LYS A 106 2.97 6.21 -19.69
N TYR A 107 3.61 5.57 -18.73
CA TYR A 107 3.67 5.95 -17.34
C TYR A 107 5.11 5.95 -16.86
N LEU A 108 5.47 6.95 -16.09
CA LEU A 108 6.74 7.01 -15.41
C LEU A 108 6.55 6.56 -13.97
N VAL A 109 7.22 5.48 -13.60
CA VAL A 109 7.26 4.96 -12.23
C VAL A 109 8.63 5.29 -11.64
N ALA A 110 8.65 5.94 -10.50
CA ALA A 110 9.85 6.11 -9.69
C ALA A 110 9.90 5.03 -8.62
N GLY A 111 11.08 4.45 -8.39
CA GLY A 111 11.29 3.48 -7.32
C GLY A 111 12.56 3.76 -6.54
N THR A 112 12.50 3.61 -5.22
CA THR A 112 13.69 3.65 -4.36
C THR A 112 14.34 2.29 -4.30
N ASN A 113 15.53 2.16 -4.89
CA ASN A 113 16.23 0.89 -5.03
C ASN A 113 17.36 0.74 -4.00
N ARG A 114 17.13 -0.10 -3.00
CA ARG A 114 18.08 -0.35 -1.91
C ARG A 114 19.24 -1.26 -2.30
N THR A 115 19.16 -1.97 -3.44
CA THR A 115 20.29 -2.74 -3.97
C THR A 115 21.42 -1.83 -4.43
N TYR A 116 21.07 -0.70 -5.06
CA TYR A 116 22.02 0.23 -5.64
C TYR A 116 22.10 1.55 -4.90
N ASN A 117 21.29 1.73 -3.85
CA ASN A 117 21.10 2.99 -3.14
C ASN A 117 20.76 4.13 -4.09
N SER A 118 19.74 3.94 -4.92
CA SER A 118 19.40 4.81 -6.04
C SER A 118 17.91 5.12 -6.10
N ILE A 119 17.59 6.17 -6.84
CA ILE A 119 16.26 6.41 -7.39
C ILE A 119 16.29 5.89 -8.82
N ASP A 120 15.42 4.94 -9.10
CA ASP A 120 15.29 4.35 -10.42
C ASP A 120 13.99 4.84 -11.08
N LEU A 121 14.05 5.21 -12.35
CA LEU A 121 12.90 5.58 -13.15
C LEU A 121 12.63 4.51 -14.19
N TYR A 122 11.41 4.03 -14.21
CA TYR A 122 10.91 2.97 -15.09
C TYR A 122 9.82 3.53 -15.99
N ILE A 123 9.77 3.08 -17.23
CA ILE A 123 8.70 3.42 -18.17
C ILE A 123 7.84 2.18 -18.36
N PHE A 124 6.56 2.29 -18.01
CA PHE A 124 5.55 1.28 -18.25
C PHE A 124 4.58 1.73 -19.34
N ASN A 125 4.07 0.78 -20.12
CA ASN A 125 2.92 1.04 -20.96
C ASN A 125 1.59 0.80 -20.21
N SER A 126 0.47 1.11 -20.83
CA SER A 126 -0.87 0.94 -20.22
C SER A 126 -1.27 -0.52 -19.96
N LYS A 127 -0.49 -1.48 -20.41
CA LYS A 127 -0.69 -2.91 -20.12
C LYS A 127 0.16 -3.39 -18.95
N GLY A 128 0.98 -2.52 -18.35
CA GLY A 128 1.89 -2.87 -17.26
C GLY A 128 3.20 -3.51 -17.74
N GLU A 129 3.51 -3.44 -19.04
CA GLU A 129 4.77 -3.93 -19.58
C GLU A 129 5.88 -2.88 -19.37
N LEU A 130 6.98 -3.30 -18.78
CA LEU A 130 8.16 -2.48 -18.55
C LEU A 130 8.95 -2.32 -19.85
N GLU A 131 9.23 -1.07 -20.23
CA GLU A 131 10.17 -0.79 -21.32
C GLU A 131 11.62 -0.96 -20.86
N ASN A 132 12.53 -1.33 -21.79
CA ASN A 132 13.92 -1.72 -21.48
C ASN A 132 14.85 -0.57 -21.03
N ASN A 133 14.34 0.62 -20.78
CA ASN A 133 15.14 1.77 -20.37
C ASN A 133 14.87 2.12 -18.90
N ILE A 134 15.80 1.75 -18.04
CA ILE A 134 15.83 2.17 -16.64
C ILE A 134 16.84 3.31 -16.52
N VAL A 135 16.39 4.45 -16.01
CA VAL A 135 17.27 5.55 -15.62
C VAL A 135 17.54 5.42 -14.12
N ARG A 136 18.79 5.33 -13.74
CA ARG A 136 19.21 5.16 -12.35
C ARG A 136 20.07 6.31 -11.89
N GLU A 137 19.64 6.96 -10.79
CA GLU A 137 20.40 7.99 -10.10
C GLU A 137 20.84 7.48 -8.72
N VAL A 138 22.14 7.22 -8.58
CA VAL A 138 22.72 6.78 -7.30
C VAL A 138 22.79 7.96 -6.34
N VAL A 139 22.38 7.75 -5.08
CA VAL A 139 22.34 8.78 -4.02
C VAL A 139 23.39 8.47 -2.93
N PRO A 140 24.68 8.76 -3.15
CA PRO A 140 25.75 8.35 -2.24
C PRO A 140 25.69 9.00 -0.86
N SER A 141 25.02 10.16 -0.75
CA SER A 141 24.90 10.91 0.51
C SER A 141 23.90 10.31 1.50
N LEU A 142 23.06 9.38 1.05
CA LEU A 142 22.07 8.69 1.89
C LEU A 142 22.58 7.30 2.23
N LYS A 143 22.37 6.89 3.47
CA LYS A 143 22.69 5.52 3.89
C LYS A 143 21.73 4.49 3.28
N ASP A 144 20.46 4.83 3.25
CA ASP A 144 19.38 4.03 2.63
C ASP A 144 18.38 4.98 1.98
N VAL A 145 17.89 4.61 0.81
CA VAL A 145 16.77 5.28 0.14
C VAL A 145 15.46 4.68 0.64
N TYR A 146 14.48 5.55 0.90
CA TYR A 146 13.16 5.17 1.42
C TYR A 146 12.05 5.82 0.59
N GLY A 147 11.04 6.41 1.23
CA GLY A 147 9.86 6.97 0.59
C GLY A 147 10.17 7.87 -0.60
N ILE A 148 9.35 7.78 -1.63
CA ILE A 148 9.42 8.60 -2.84
C ILE A 148 8.01 9.05 -3.22
N THR A 149 7.92 10.25 -3.81
CA THR A 149 6.70 10.77 -4.43
C THR A 149 7.06 11.76 -5.53
N PHE A 150 6.20 11.87 -6.57
CA PHE A 150 6.27 12.88 -7.61
C PHE A 150 5.64 14.20 -7.18
#